data_815d136f8b6d8981fc7a0b3ccf5a4e10
#
_entry.id   815d136f8b6d8981fc7a0b3ccf5a4e10
#
_cell.length_a   1.000
_cell.length_b   1.000
_cell.length_c   1.000
_cell.angle_alpha   90.00
_cell.angle_beta   90.00
_cell.angle_gamma   90.00
#
_symmetry.space_group_name_H-M   'P 1'
#
loop_
_entity.id
_entity.type
_entity.pdbx_description
1 polymer ?
#
loop_
_entity_poly.entity_id
_entity_poly.type
_entity_poly.pdbx_seq_one_letter_code
_entity_poly.pdbx_strand_id
1 'polypeptide(L)'
;IKGQKVSLTKGNPGLKKIMVGLGWDVNAFDSGSDFDLDVAAFLVGTNGKCPTEREFIFYGNLEHSSGAVKHMGDNLTGEGEGDDEQIEVDLSKMPANIEKVAFTVTIYDAESRRQNFGQVSNAYCRIVDENTGAEIVRFDLGEDFSIETAVVVGELISMVESGNLMQLEVDSRAD
;
A
#
# COMPACT_ATOMS: atom_id res chain seq x y z
N ILE A 1 -0.36 12.99 -5.51
CA ILE A 1 -1.43 13.87 -5.97
C ILE A 1 -2.77 13.17 -5.78
N LYS A 2 -3.64 13.74 -4.97
CA LYS A 2 -4.97 13.18 -4.64
C LYS A 2 -5.85 13.00 -5.87
N GLY A 3 -6.51 11.85 -6.00
CA GLY A 3 -7.45 11.57 -7.07
C GLY A 3 -6.86 11.31 -8.44
N GLN A 4 -5.55 11.10 -8.53
CA GLN A 4 -4.90 10.82 -9.80
C GLN A 4 -5.07 9.37 -10.22
N LYS A 5 -5.44 9.14 -11.48
CA LYS A 5 -5.48 7.81 -12.09
C LYS A 5 -4.22 7.59 -12.92
N VAL A 6 -3.53 6.50 -12.64
CA VAL A 6 -2.34 6.09 -13.39
C VAL A 6 -2.57 4.71 -13.97
N SER A 7 -2.43 4.57 -15.30
CA SER A 7 -2.50 3.26 -15.94
C SER A 7 -1.17 2.55 -15.81
N LEU A 8 -1.13 1.46 -15.07
CA LEU A 8 0.09 0.67 -14.86
C LEU A 8 0.52 -0.06 -16.13
N THR A 9 -0.43 -0.62 -16.86
CA THR A 9 -0.13 -1.46 -18.02
C THR A 9 0.09 -0.67 -19.31
N LYS A 10 -0.51 0.51 -19.44
CA LYS A 10 -0.37 1.35 -20.63
C LYS A 10 1.05 1.93 -20.79
N GLY A 11 1.67 2.31 -19.67
CA GLY A 11 3.04 2.80 -19.64
C GLY A 11 4.09 1.71 -19.44
N ASN A 12 3.67 0.51 -19.04
CA ASN A 12 4.54 -0.61 -18.70
C ASN A 12 3.99 -1.91 -19.29
N PRO A 13 4.02 -2.08 -20.62
CA PRO A 13 3.53 -3.30 -21.25
C PRO A 13 4.34 -4.50 -20.74
N GLY A 14 3.64 -5.56 -20.36
CA GLY A 14 4.29 -6.74 -19.78
C GLY A 14 4.48 -6.69 -18.28
N LEU A 15 3.96 -5.68 -17.60
CA LEU A 15 3.99 -5.59 -16.14
C LEU A 15 3.26 -6.79 -15.51
N LYS A 16 3.96 -7.55 -14.69
CA LYS A 16 3.42 -8.76 -14.04
C LYS A 16 3.40 -8.65 -12.52
N LYS A 17 4.45 -8.07 -11.95
CA LYS A 17 4.60 -7.93 -10.50
C LYS A 17 4.91 -6.50 -10.13
N ILE A 18 4.23 -6.02 -9.10
CA ILE A 18 4.52 -4.72 -8.50
C ILE A 18 4.88 -4.90 -7.03
N MET A 19 5.65 -3.97 -6.51
CA MET A 19 5.95 -3.88 -5.09
C MET A 19 5.39 -2.56 -4.56
N VAL A 20 4.54 -2.65 -3.55
CA VAL A 20 4.06 -1.49 -2.80
C VAL A 20 4.97 -1.33 -1.60
N GLY A 21 5.75 -0.27 -1.58
CA GLY A 21 6.74 -0.01 -0.54
C GLY A 21 6.31 1.13 0.37
N LEU A 22 6.52 0.94 1.66
CA LEU A 22 6.29 1.93 2.70
C LEU A 22 7.61 2.19 3.42
N GLY A 23 8.02 3.44 3.51
CA GLY A 23 9.22 3.81 4.22
C GLY A 23 8.99 5.04 5.10
N TRP A 24 9.73 5.11 6.19
CA TRP A 24 9.72 6.25 7.11
C TRP A 24 11.00 6.28 7.95
N ASP A 25 11.32 7.44 8.51
CA ASP A 25 12.46 7.57 9.40
C ASP A 25 12.08 7.21 10.84
N VAL A 26 13.04 6.66 11.56
CA VAL A 26 12.88 6.39 12.98
C VAL A 26 12.58 7.69 13.74
N ASN A 27 11.88 7.57 14.87
CA ASN A 27 11.66 8.72 15.75
C ASN A 27 12.99 9.11 16.40
N ALA A 28 13.53 10.25 15.98
CA ALA A 28 14.82 10.77 16.45
C ALA A 28 14.74 11.42 17.83
N PHE A 29 13.55 11.58 18.40
CA PHE A 29 13.36 12.20 19.70
C PHE A 29 13.32 11.15 20.80
N ASP A 30 14.08 11.35 21.85
CA ASP A 30 14.14 10.44 23.01
C ASP A 30 12.84 10.41 23.82
N SER A 31 11.97 11.39 23.63
CA SER A 31 10.70 11.50 24.33
C SER A 31 9.54 11.10 23.41
N GLY A 32 9.14 9.85 23.43
CA GLY A 32 8.00 9.38 22.67
C GLY A 32 8.17 7.95 22.20
N SER A 33 7.06 7.39 21.76
CA SER A 33 7.04 6.05 21.17
C SER A 33 7.57 6.08 19.74
N ASP A 34 8.11 4.98 19.26
CA ASP A 34 8.48 4.79 17.87
C ASP A 34 7.25 4.98 16.96
N PHE A 35 7.51 5.41 15.74
CA PHE A 35 6.51 5.41 14.70
C PHE A 35 6.44 4.01 14.09
N ASP A 36 5.30 3.36 14.22
CA ASP A 36 5.03 2.04 13.70
C ASP A 36 3.97 2.15 12.60
N LEU A 37 4.43 2.34 11.37
CA LEU A 37 3.56 2.44 10.21
C LEU A 37 3.34 1.05 9.61
N ASP A 38 2.10 0.77 9.24
CA ASP A 38 1.71 -0.52 8.67
C ASP A 38 1.03 -0.33 7.32
N VAL A 39 1.52 -1.06 6.33
CA VAL A 39 0.86 -1.18 5.03
C VAL A 39 -0.04 -2.42 5.02
N ALA A 40 -1.20 -2.30 4.42
CA ALA A 40 -2.14 -3.41 4.26
C ALA A 40 -2.79 -3.39 2.89
N ALA A 41 -3.26 -4.55 2.46
CA ALA A 41 -4.01 -4.70 1.21
C ALA A 41 -5.34 -5.38 1.48
N PHE A 42 -6.40 -4.85 0.89
CA PHE A 42 -7.75 -5.43 0.92
C PHE A 42 -8.10 -5.86 -0.49
N LEU A 43 -8.32 -7.16 -0.69
CA LEU A 43 -8.80 -7.69 -1.97
C LEU A 43 -10.33 -7.63 -1.97
N VAL A 44 -10.87 -6.83 -2.89
CA VAL A 44 -12.30 -6.47 -2.90
C VAL A 44 -12.99 -7.11 -4.10
N GLY A 45 -14.11 -7.78 -3.84
CA GLY A 45 -14.92 -8.41 -4.87
C GLY A 45 -15.89 -7.46 -5.56
N THR A 46 -16.75 -8.02 -6.40
CA THR A 46 -17.71 -7.29 -7.25
C THR A 46 -18.73 -6.47 -6.46
N ASN A 47 -18.99 -6.85 -5.21
CA ASN A 47 -19.92 -6.14 -4.33
C ASN A 47 -19.28 -5.00 -3.53
N GLY A 48 -18.02 -4.68 -3.79
CA GLY A 48 -17.28 -3.65 -3.07
C GLY A 48 -16.82 -4.06 -1.68
N LYS A 49 -16.86 -5.34 -1.35
CA LYS A 49 -16.47 -5.89 -0.03
C LYS A 49 -15.44 -7.00 -0.16
N CYS A 50 -14.65 -7.18 0.88
CA CYS A 50 -13.81 -8.36 1.01
C CYS A 50 -14.70 -9.58 1.24
N PRO A 51 -14.56 -10.65 0.43
CA PRO A 51 -15.38 -11.85 0.59
C PRO A 51 -15.24 -12.51 1.97
N THR A 52 -14.02 -12.56 2.50
CA THR A 52 -13.74 -13.10 3.84
C THR A 52 -12.59 -12.32 4.48
N GLU A 53 -12.26 -12.63 5.72
CA GLU A 53 -11.11 -12.07 6.44
C GLU A 53 -9.77 -12.45 5.77
N ARG A 54 -9.76 -13.51 4.98
CA ARG A 54 -8.55 -13.99 4.28
C ARG A 54 -8.08 -13.04 3.17
N GLU A 55 -8.96 -12.17 2.71
CA GLU A 55 -8.67 -11.13 1.70
C GLU A 55 -8.07 -9.87 2.30
N PHE A 56 -7.89 -9.82 3.62
CA PHE A 56 -7.15 -8.75 4.30
C PHE A 56 -5.70 -9.19 4.55
N ILE A 57 -4.76 -8.57 3.84
CA ILE A 57 -3.33 -8.91 3.92
C ILE A 57 -2.62 -7.80 4.70
N PHE A 58 -2.00 -8.19 5.80
CA PHE A 58 -1.33 -7.29 6.74
C PHE A 58 -0.33 -8.11 7.57
N TYR A 59 0.32 -7.51 8.57
CA TYR A 59 1.33 -8.22 9.40
C TYR A 59 0.78 -9.47 10.11
N GLY A 60 -0.51 -9.55 10.37
CA GLY A 60 -1.16 -10.73 10.98
C GLY A 60 -1.63 -11.79 9.98
N ASN A 61 -1.59 -11.51 8.69
CA ASN A 61 -1.95 -12.43 7.60
C ASN A 61 -1.11 -12.07 6.37
N LEU A 62 0.06 -12.68 6.26
CA LEU A 62 1.11 -12.25 5.34
C LEU A 62 0.88 -12.63 3.87
N GLU A 63 0.06 -13.63 3.57
CA GLU A 63 -0.08 -14.08 2.19
C GLU A 63 -1.52 -14.49 1.88
N HIS A 64 -2.03 -14.04 0.73
CA HIS A 64 -3.30 -14.49 0.19
C HIS A 64 -3.17 -15.91 -0.38
N SER A 65 -4.23 -16.72 -0.24
CA SER A 65 -4.23 -18.12 -0.69
C SER A 65 -3.94 -18.30 -2.19
N SER A 66 -4.26 -17.30 -3.02
CA SER A 66 -3.94 -17.32 -4.45
C SER A 66 -2.45 -17.13 -4.75
N GLY A 67 -1.68 -16.60 -3.81
CA GLY A 67 -0.31 -16.16 -4.02
C GLY A 67 -0.19 -14.82 -4.74
N ALA A 68 -1.30 -14.14 -5.01
CA ALA A 68 -1.31 -12.87 -5.73
C ALA A 68 -0.81 -11.69 -4.89
N VAL A 69 -1.03 -11.73 -3.58
CA VAL A 69 -0.69 -10.63 -2.66
C VAL A 69 0.07 -11.20 -1.48
N LYS A 70 1.24 -10.61 -1.18
CA LYS A 70 2.11 -11.09 -0.11
C LYS A 70 2.74 -9.91 0.63
N HIS A 71 2.53 -9.84 1.93
CA HIS A 71 3.22 -8.90 2.82
C HIS A 71 4.58 -9.48 3.20
N MET A 72 5.64 -8.71 3.03
CA MET A 72 7.01 -9.20 3.15
C MET A 72 7.57 -9.17 4.58
N GLY A 73 6.79 -8.73 5.55
CA GLY A 73 7.18 -8.69 6.96
C GLY A 73 6.95 -7.33 7.60
N ASP A 74 6.83 -7.32 8.92
CA ASP A 74 6.54 -6.15 9.74
C ASP A 74 7.82 -5.46 10.22
N ASN A 75 7.83 -4.11 10.18
CA ASN A 75 8.88 -3.28 10.74
C ASN A 75 8.26 -2.33 11.76
N LEU A 76 8.65 -2.44 13.01
CA LEU A 76 8.01 -1.74 14.13
C LEU A 76 8.58 -0.34 14.39
N THR A 77 9.72 0.01 13.81
CA THR A 77 10.47 1.22 14.18
C THR A 77 10.81 2.14 13.01
N GLY A 78 10.86 1.61 11.78
CA GLY A 78 11.37 2.33 10.62
C GLY A 78 12.89 2.24 10.47
N GLU A 79 13.54 1.31 11.16
CA GLU A 79 14.98 1.09 11.02
C GLU A 79 15.29 0.40 9.69
N GLY A 80 16.32 0.87 9.02
CA GLY A 80 16.80 0.33 7.78
C GLY A 80 16.83 1.35 6.65
N GLU A 81 17.45 0.99 5.56
CA GLU A 81 17.53 1.82 4.34
C GLU A 81 16.48 1.38 3.33
N GLY A 82 15.89 2.34 2.64
CA GLY A 82 14.86 2.09 1.63
C GLY A 82 13.49 1.81 2.24
N ASP A 83 12.74 0.89 1.63
CA ASP A 83 11.41 0.54 2.11
C ASP A 83 11.51 -0.28 3.40
N ASP A 84 10.70 0.10 4.40
CA ASP A 84 10.65 -0.58 5.69
C ASP A 84 9.63 -1.71 5.72
N GLU A 85 8.53 -1.53 4.98
CA GLU A 85 7.53 -2.58 4.74
C GLU A 85 7.20 -2.66 3.26
N GLN A 86 6.87 -3.85 2.79
CA GLN A 86 6.56 -4.08 1.39
C GLN A 86 5.43 -5.09 1.22
N ILE A 87 4.58 -4.84 0.22
CA ILE A 87 3.58 -5.80 -0.26
C ILE A 87 3.88 -6.08 -1.74
N GLU A 88 4.14 -7.36 -2.06
CA GLU A 88 4.27 -7.83 -3.43
C GLU A 88 2.90 -8.19 -4.00
N VAL A 89 2.61 -7.71 -5.20
CA VAL A 89 1.39 -8.08 -5.92
C VAL A 89 1.78 -8.71 -7.26
N ASP A 90 1.38 -9.96 -7.44
CA ASP A 90 1.52 -10.67 -8.71
C ASP A 90 0.21 -10.59 -9.47
N LEU A 91 0.16 -9.72 -10.47
CA LEU A 91 -1.04 -9.45 -11.25
C LEU A 91 -1.53 -10.68 -12.03
N SER A 92 -0.61 -11.59 -12.39
CA SER A 92 -0.95 -12.80 -13.14
C SER A 92 -1.71 -13.84 -12.31
N LYS A 93 -1.59 -13.77 -10.99
CA LYS A 93 -2.23 -14.72 -10.05
C LYS A 93 -3.51 -14.16 -9.42
N MET A 94 -3.91 -12.94 -9.77
CA MET A 94 -5.08 -12.31 -9.17
C MET A 94 -6.35 -13.11 -9.48
N PRO A 95 -7.14 -13.49 -8.45
CA PRO A 95 -8.39 -14.24 -8.67
C PRO A 95 -9.40 -13.43 -9.48
N ALA A 96 -10.15 -14.12 -10.33
CA ALA A 96 -11.15 -13.50 -11.20
C ALA A 96 -12.29 -12.82 -10.46
N ASN A 97 -12.59 -13.25 -9.24
CA ASN A 97 -13.63 -12.65 -8.39
C ASN A 97 -13.18 -11.38 -7.66
N ILE A 98 -11.91 -11.02 -7.75
CA ILE A 98 -11.37 -9.79 -7.17
C ILE A 98 -11.34 -8.70 -8.23
N GLU A 99 -12.06 -7.61 -8.00
CA GLU A 99 -12.11 -6.47 -8.91
C GLU A 99 -11.09 -5.40 -8.59
N LYS A 100 -10.75 -5.23 -7.31
CA LYS A 100 -9.75 -4.25 -6.91
C LYS A 100 -9.00 -4.69 -5.66
N VAL A 101 -7.81 -4.10 -5.49
CA VAL A 101 -7.01 -4.23 -4.29
C VAL A 101 -6.78 -2.82 -3.75
N ALA A 102 -7.29 -2.55 -2.55
CA ALA A 102 -7.08 -1.28 -1.86
C ALA A 102 -5.87 -1.37 -0.94
N PHE A 103 -4.99 -0.37 -1.00
CA PHE A 103 -3.82 -0.28 -0.12
C PHE A 103 -4.04 0.79 0.92
N THR A 104 -3.80 0.44 2.18
CA THR A 104 -3.93 1.36 3.30
C THR A 104 -2.62 1.47 4.05
N VAL A 105 -2.38 2.64 4.63
CA VAL A 105 -1.29 2.87 5.57
C VAL A 105 -1.88 3.39 6.87
N THR A 106 -1.51 2.78 7.97
CA THR A 106 -1.96 3.17 9.31
C THR A 106 -0.77 3.37 10.23
N ILE A 107 -0.96 4.17 11.27
CA ILE A 107 0.02 4.30 12.35
C ILE A 107 -0.51 3.48 13.53
N TYR A 108 0.25 2.47 13.95
CA TYR A 108 -0.13 1.61 15.06
C TYR A 108 -0.25 2.42 16.35
N ASP A 109 -1.37 2.24 17.06
CA ASP A 109 -1.65 2.86 18.36
C ASP A 109 -1.50 4.40 18.34
N ALA A 110 -1.85 5.02 17.20
CA ALA A 110 -1.64 6.46 16.97
C ALA A 110 -2.32 7.34 18.01
N GLU A 111 -3.52 6.98 18.42
CA GLU A 111 -4.31 7.75 19.40
C GLU A 111 -3.61 7.78 20.76
N SER A 112 -3.23 6.62 21.30
CA SER A 112 -2.52 6.52 22.58
C SER A 112 -1.16 7.17 22.55
N ARG A 113 -0.46 7.04 21.43
CA ARG A 113 0.87 7.62 21.22
C ARG A 113 0.84 9.09 20.77
N ARG A 114 -0.35 9.62 20.46
CA ARG A 114 -0.57 10.98 19.95
C ARG A 114 0.27 11.27 18.71
N GLN A 115 0.21 10.37 17.74
CA GLN A 115 0.97 10.44 16.51
C GLN A 115 0.05 10.66 15.30
N ASN A 116 0.58 11.32 14.27
CA ASN A 116 -0.02 11.44 12.95
C ASN A 116 1.08 11.46 11.88
N PHE A 117 0.72 11.38 10.60
CA PHE A 117 1.70 11.34 9.51
C PHE A 117 2.55 12.62 9.42
N GLY A 118 2.01 13.75 9.84
CA GLY A 118 2.76 15.01 9.84
C GLY A 118 3.95 15.03 10.79
N GLN A 119 3.95 14.17 11.79
CA GLN A 119 5.06 14.03 12.74
C GLN A 119 6.14 13.07 12.26
N VAL A 120 5.84 12.22 11.27
CA VAL A 120 6.76 11.21 10.77
C VAL A 120 7.64 11.81 9.67
N SER A 121 8.96 11.76 9.86
CA SER A 121 9.90 12.27 8.87
C SER A 121 10.03 11.32 7.69
N ASN A 122 9.97 11.87 6.49
CA ASN A 122 10.17 11.14 5.23
C ASN A 122 9.27 9.91 5.06
N ALA A 123 8.03 9.97 5.55
CA ALA A 123 7.06 8.91 5.35
C ALA A 123 6.57 8.93 3.89
N TYR A 124 6.73 7.82 3.21
CA TYR A 124 6.30 7.67 1.82
C TYR A 124 5.69 6.30 1.57
N CYS A 125 4.81 6.25 0.57
CA CYS A 125 4.34 5.00 -0.03
C CYS A 125 4.61 5.07 -1.53
N ARG A 126 5.17 4.01 -2.11
CA ARG A 126 5.50 3.97 -3.53
C ARG A 126 5.14 2.65 -4.17
N ILE A 127 4.96 2.68 -5.49
CA ILE A 127 4.74 1.48 -6.30
C ILE A 127 5.89 1.36 -7.29
N VAL A 128 6.49 0.18 -7.33
CA VAL A 128 7.67 -0.13 -8.14
C VAL A 128 7.32 -1.32 -9.04
N ASP A 129 7.77 -1.25 -10.31
CA ASP A 129 7.82 -2.42 -11.18
C ASP A 129 8.92 -3.34 -10.66
N GLU A 130 8.55 -4.50 -10.12
CA GLU A 130 9.49 -5.42 -9.49
C GLU A 130 10.53 -5.97 -10.47
N ASN A 131 10.18 -6.12 -11.74
CA ASN A 131 11.09 -6.65 -12.76
C ASN A 131 12.21 -5.68 -13.14
N THR A 132 11.89 -4.39 -13.21
CA THR A 132 12.84 -3.36 -13.64
C THR A 132 13.40 -2.51 -12.51
N GLY A 133 12.74 -2.52 -11.35
CA GLY A 133 13.04 -1.63 -10.23
C GLY A 133 12.59 -0.18 -10.44
N ALA A 134 11.89 0.10 -11.54
CA ALA A 134 11.43 1.45 -11.84
C ALA A 134 10.26 1.87 -10.93
N GLU A 135 10.40 3.02 -10.28
CA GLU A 135 9.33 3.61 -9.47
C GLU A 135 8.26 4.20 -10.39
N ILE A 136 7.02 3.71 -10.25
CA ILE A 136 5.90 4.14 -11.08
C ILE A 136 5.22 5.37 -10.47
N VAL A 137 4.99 5.34 -9.15
CA VAL A 137 4.33 6.43 -8.42
C VAL A 137 4.81 6.46 -6.98
N ARG A 138 4.87 7.66 -6.39
CA ARG A 138 5.26 7.89 -4.99
C ARG A 138 4.33 8.93 -4.36
N PHE A 139 3.95 8.70 -3.11
CA PHE A 139 3.15 9.61 -2.28
C PHE A 139 3.96 10.01 -1.06
N ASP A 140 3.99 11.29 -0.74
CA ASP A 140 4.51 11.80 0.53
C ASP A 140 3.36 11.83 1.54
N LEU A 141 3.44 10.99 2.56
CA LEU A 141 2.36 10.86 3.56
C LEU A 141 2.32 12.05 4.51
N GLY A 142 3.46 12.62 4.84
CA GLY A 142 3.55 13.76 5.72
C GLY A 142 3.02 15.05 5.11
N GLU A 143 3.23 15.27 3.82
CA GLU A 143 2.73 16.46 3.12
C GLU A 143 1.25 16.36 2.79
N ASP A 144 0.81 15.21 2.26
CA ASP A 144 -0.54 15.03 1.74
C ASP A 144 -1.56 14.69 2.83
N PHE A 145 -1.12 14.09 3.94
CA PHE A 145 -1.99 13.54 4.99
C PHE A 145 -1.52 13.89 6.40
N SER A 146 -1.06 15.11 6.62
CA SER A 146 -0.36 15.52 7.85
C SER A 146 -1.13 15.32 9.14
N ILE A 147 -2.45 15.43 9.13
CA ILE A 147 -3.29 15.27 10.32
C ILE A 147 -3.88 13.87 10.48
N GLU A 148 -3.69 13.02 9.47
CA GLU A 148 -4.30 11.70 9.44
C GLU A 148 -3.44 10.65 10.17
N THR A 149 -4.10 9.57 10.59
CA THR A 149 -3.47 8.40 11.22
C THR A 149 -3.71 7.12 10.43
N ALA A 150 -4.62 7.17 9.46
CA ALA A 150 -4.97 6.07 8.56
C ALA A 150 -5.43 6.65 7.23
N VAL A 151 -4.91 6.12 6.13
CA VAL A 151 -5.28 6.57 4.79
C VAL A 151 -5.39 5.39 3.83
N VAL A 152 -6.30 5.50 2.87
CA VAL A 152 -6.30 4.67 1.66
C VAL A 152 -5.42 5.38 0.64
N VAL A 153 -4.23 4.85 0.41
CA VAL A 153 -3.26 5.51 -0.48
C VAL A 153 -3.53 5.26 -1.95
N GLY A 154 -4.20 4.15 -2.27
CA GLY A 154 -4.55 3.86 -3.65
C GLY A 154 -5.29 2.56 -3.83
N GLU A 155 -5.86 2.38 -5.01
CA GLU A 155 -6.58 1.18 -5.40
C GLU A 155 -6.08 0.68 -6.75
N LEU A 156 -5.78 -0.62 -6.84
CA LEU A 156 -5.57 -1.32 -8.10
C LEU A 156 -6.92 -1.79 -8.61
N ILE A 157 -7.31 -1.36 -9.80
CA ILE A 157 -8.59 -1.74 -10.39
C ILE A 157 -8.34 -2.62 -11.62
N SER A 158 -9.01 -3.77 -11.68
CA SER A 158 -8.98 -4.64 -12.85
C SER A 158 -9.97 -4.11 -13.90
N MET A 159 -9.46 -3.75 -15.06
CA MET A 159 -10.29 -3.32 -16.21
C MET A 159 -10.46 -4.49 -17.17
N VAL A 160 -11.68 -5.04 -17.24
CA VAL A 160 -11.99 -6.27 -17.97
C VAL A 160 -12.09 -6.08 -19.50
N GLU A 161 -12.21 -4.86 -20.01
CA GLU A 161 -12.55 -4.60 -21.42
C GLU A 161 -11.43 -4.90 -22.43
N SER A 162 -10.20 -5.13 -21.99
CA SER A 162 -9.06 -5.39 -22.88
C SER A 162 -8.11 -6.44 -22.35
N GLY A 163 -8.63 -7.42 -21.61
CA GLY A 163 -7.84 -8.54 -21.11
C GLY A 163 -6.67 -8.12 -20.22
N ASN A 164 -6.86 -8.02 -18.93
CA ASN A 164 -5.85 -7.79 -17.90
C ASN A 164 -5.21 -6.39 -17.82
N LEU A 165 -5.95 -5.32 -18.19
CA LEU A 165 -5.49 -3.96 -17.88
C LEU A 165 -5.75 -3.64 -16.42
N MET A 166 -4.68 -3.47 -15.64
CA MET A 166 -4.76 -2.97 -14.27
C MET A 166 -4.54 -1.46 -14.29
N GLN A 167 -5.48 -0.74 -13.69
CA GLN A 167 -5.38 0.70 -13.53
C GLN A 167 -5.24 1.03 -12.05
N LEU A 168 -4.25 1.83 -11.69
CA LEU A 168 -4.13 2.35 -10.34
C LEU A 168 -4.90 3.65 -10.24
N GLU A 169 -5.96 3.65 -9.45
CA GLU A 169 -6.67 4.85 -9.07
C GLU A 169 -6.17 5.28 -7.68
N VAL A 170 -5.58 6.46 -7.64
CA VAL A 170 -5.14 7.06 -6.39
C VAL A 170 -6.26 7.93 -5.86
N ASP A 171 -7.10 7.38 -5.04
CA ASP A 171 -8.12 8.14 -4.32
C ASP A 171 -7.69 8.23 -2.85
N SER A 172 -7.23 9.38 -2.47
CA SER A 172 -6.81 9.67 -1.12
C SER A 172 -8.02 10.05 -0.27
N ARG A 173 -8.77 9.07 0.16
CA ARG A 173 -9.76 9.31 1.20
C ARG A 173 -9.13 9.02 2.55
N ALA A 174 -9.06 10.04 3.36
CA ALA A 174 -8.82 9.87 4.77
C ALA A 174 -10.06 9.25 5.41
N ASP A 175 -9.91 8.14 6.04
CA ASP A 175 -10.95 7.55 6.88
C ASP A 175 -10.63 7.83 8.35
#